data_1ebddff6ee517b299123e6424c741ca5
#
_entry.id   1ebddff6ee517b299123e6424c741ca5
#
_cell.length_a   1.000
_cell.length_b   1.000
_cell.length_c   1.000
_cell.angle_alpha   90.00
_cell.angle_beta   90.00
_cell.angle_gamma   90.00
#
_symmetry.space_group_name_H-M   'P 1'
#
loop_
_entity.id
_entity.type
_entity.pdbx_description
1 polymer ?
#
loop_
_entity_poly.entity_id
_entity_poly.type
_entity_poly.pdbx_seq_one_letter_code
_entity_poly.pdbx_strand_id
1 'polypeptide(L)'
;MNASILVADDEPNIVLSLEFLLKQAGFRVRTVSDGEAALAAIAQEPPDLVLLDVMIPGRDGFAVCQEIRGNPAWRNIRIMMLTAKGGDVQREKGLSLGADEYVTKPFSTRDLVERIRRMLQPRT
;
A
#
# COMPACT_ATOMS: atom_id res chain seq x y z
N MET A 1 3.98 -19.02 6.81
CA MET A 1 4.76 -17.78 6.84
C MET A 1 3.84 -16.60 6.69
N ASN A 2 4.07 -15.56 7.47
CA ASN A 2 3.20 -14.39 7.45
C ASN A 2 3.71 -13.38 6.42
N ALA A 3 2.81 -12.94 5.56
CA ALA A 3 3.14 -11.91 4.60
C ALA A 3 3.41 -10.57 5.31
N SER A 4 4.27 -9.76 4.72
CA SER A 4 4.70 -8.48 5.26
C SER A 4 4.01 -7.34 4.51
N ILE A 5 3.39 -6.43 5.26
CA ILE A 5 2.67 -5.29 4.71
C ILE A 5 3.28 -4.01 5.26
N LEU A 6 3.55 -3.06 4.37
CA LEU A 6 3.96 -1.71 4.74
C LEU A 6 2.78 -0.76 4.53
N VAL A 7 2.39 -0.05 5.57
CA VAL A 7 1.33 0.95 5.50
C VAL A 7 1.97 2.34 5.44
N ALA A 8 1.74 3.06 4.36
CA ALA A 8 2.24 4.41 4.15
C ALA A 8 1.07 5.38 4.13
N ASP A 9 0.82 6.03 5.25
CA ASP A 9 -0.32 6.95 5.43
C ASP A 9 0.01 7.90 6.58
N ASP A 10 -0.38 9.16 6.46
CA ASP A 10 -0.08 10.16 7.49
C ASP A 10 -1.24 10.45 8.45
N GLU A 11 -2.37 9.77 8.30
CA GLU A 11 -3.50 9.91 9.22
C GLU A 11 -3.35 8.92 10.38
N PRO A 12 -3.07 9.40 11.61
CA PRO A 12 -2.79 8.49 12.74
C PRO A 12 -3.91 7.50 13.01
N ASN A 13 -5.16 7.92 12.91
CA ASN A 13 -6.30 7.04 13.19
C ASN A 13 -6.40 5.90 12.17
N ILE A 14 -6.15 6.21 10.91
CA ILE A 14 -6.16 5.22 9.84
C ILE A 14 -5.02 4.22 10.05
N VAL A 15 -3.82 4.74 10.33
CA VAL A 15 -2.64 3.89 10.56
C VAL A 15 -2.87 2.92 11.71
N LEU A 16 -3.37 3.42 12.84
CA LEU A 16 -3.64 2.57 14.00
C LEU A 16 -4.68 1.49 13.70
N SER A 17 -5.76 1.88 13.01
CA SER A 17 -6.82 0.94 12.66
C SER A 17 -6.31 -0.15 11.71
N LEU A 18 -5.55 0.23 10.71
CA LEU A 18 -5.00 -0.72 9.74
C LEU A 18 -3.97 -1.63 10.40
N GLU A 19 -3.10 -1.08 11.22
CA GLU A 19 -2.09 -1.88 11.91
C GLU A 19 -2.74 -2.95 12.76
N PHE A 20 -3.72 -2.58 13.57
CA PHE A 20 -4.46 -3.51 14.42
C PHE A 20 -5.15 -4.59 13.58
N LEU A 21 -5.90 -4.15 12.59
CA LEU A 21 -6.70 -5.04 11.75
C LEU A 21 -5.83 -6.06 11.00
N LEU A 22 -4.74 -5.59 10.42
CA LEU A 22 -3.88 -6.46 9.61
C LEU A 22 -3.07 -7.40 10.48
N LYS A 23 -2.60 -6.96 11.64
CA LYS A 23 -1.93 -7.85 12.59
C LYS A 23 -2.87 -8.95 13.07
N GLN A 24 -4.12 -8.58 13.35
CA GLN A 24 -5.14 -9.55 13.77
C GLN A 24 -5.42 -10.58 12.67
N ALA A 25 -5.30 -10.18 11.42
CA ALA A 25 -5.47 -11.08 10.27
C ALA A 25 -4.24 -11.97 10.03
N GLY A 26 -3.17 -11.81 10.80
CA GLY A 26 -1.99 -12.65 10.71
C GLY A 26 -0.83 -12.08 9.91
N PHE A 27 -0.91 -10.83 9.47
CA PHE A 27 0.15 -10.20 8.72
C PHE A 27 1.19 -9.54 9.63
N ARG A 28 2.43 -9.45 9.15
CA ARG A 28 3.45 -8.61 9.77
C ARG A 28 3.28 -7.20 9.20
N VAL A 29 3.26 -6.18 10.05
CA VAL A 29 2.91 -4.82 9.62
C VAL A 29 3.96 -3.83 10.09
N ARG A 30 4.43 -3.00 9.15
CA ARG A 30 5.24 -1.82 9.44
C ARG A 30 4.49 -0.59 8.97
N THR A 31 4.71 0.55 9.60
CA THR A 31 4.01 1.78 9.25
C THR A 31 5.00 2.92 9.05
N VAL A 32 4.73 3.77 8.08
CA VAL A 32 5.47 5.00 7.81
C VAL A 32 4.48 6.11 7.48
N SER A 33 4.90 7.37 7.60
CA SER A 33 3.99 8.50 7.47
C SER A 33 4.32 9.46 6.32
N ASP A 34 5.37 9.18 5.54
CA ASP A 34 5.72 10.00 4.38
C ASP A 34 6.37 9.16 3.29
N GLY A 35 6.49 9.74 2.09
CA GLY A 35 6.97 9.02 0.92
C GLY A 35 8.44 8.63 1.01
N GLU A 36 9.29 9.49 1.57
CA GLU A 36 10.71 9.17 1.72
C GLU A 36 10.91 8.03 2.70
N ALA A 37 10.17 8.05 3.82
CA ALA A 37 10.22 6.96 4.79
C ALA A 37 9.72 5.65 4.19
N ALA A 38 8.72 5.72 3.30
CA ALA A 38 8.21 4.54 2.61
C ALA A 38 9.30 3.90 1.75
N LEU A 39 10.00 4.70 0.95
CA LEU A 39 11.07 4.20 0.09
C LEU A 39 12.24 3.65 0.90
N ALA A 40 12.58 4.32 1.99
CA ALA A 40 13.65 3.84 2.88
C ALA A 40 13.28 2.50 3.54
N ALA A 41 12.03 2.35 3.97
CA ALA A 41 11.56 1.11 4.57
C ALA A 41 11.57 -0.04 3.57
N ILE A 42 11.19 0.22 2.32
CA ILE A 42 11.20 -0.78 1.26
C ILE A 42 12.63 -1.22 0.96
N ALA A 43 13.56 -0.26 0.90
CA ALA A 43 14.96 -0.57 0.63
C ALA A 43 15.58 -1.41 1.75
N GLN A 44 15.19 -1.15 2.99
CA GLN A 44 15.68 -1.89 4.14
C GLN A 44 15.16 -3.33 4.15
N GLU A 45 13.87 -3.51 3.91
CA GLU A 45 13.25 -4.83 3.84
C GLU A 45 12.03 -4.73 2.93
N PRO A 46 12.11 -5.23 1.70
CA PRO A 46 10.97 -5.16 0.78
C PRO A 46 9.75 -5.91 1.34
N PRO A 47 8.59 -5.26 1.42
CA PRO A 47 7.38 -5.94 1.87
C PRO A 47 6.76 -6.75 0.75
N ASP A 48 5.81 -7.60 1.09
CA ASP A 48 5.01 -8.30 0.09
C ASP A 48 3.98 -7.38 -0.54
N LEU A 49 3.45 -6.44 0.25
CA LEU A 49 2.45 -5.50 -0.21
C LEU A 49 2.64 -4.14 0.46
N VAL A 50 2.41 -3.08 -0.29
CA VAL A 50 2.38 -1.69 0.23
C VAL A 50 0.95 -1.17 0.14
N LEU A 51 0.40 -0.74 1.27
CA LEU A 51 -0.80 0.08 1.30
C LEU A 51 -0.36 1.53 1.27
N LEU A 52 -0.72 2.26 0.23
CA LEU A 52 -0.10 3.53 -0.10
C LEU A 52 -1.15 4.60 -0.33
N ASP A 53 -1.15 5.63 0.54
CA ASP A 53 -2.00 6.79 0.32
C ASP A 53 -1.35 7.70 -0.72
N VAL A 54 -2.16 8.19 -1.66
CA VAL A 54 -1.70 9.14 -2.67
C VAL A 54 -1.25 10.44 -2.02
N MET A 55 -1.95 10.87 -0.97
CA MET A 55 -1.78 12.21 -0.37
C MET A 55 -0.88 12.20 0.86
N ILE A 56 0.26 11.50 0.80
CA ILE A 56 1.23 11.53 1.90
C ILE A 56 2.24 12.66 1.68
N PRO A 57 2.81 13.22 2.77
CA PRO A 57 3.81 14.29 2.64
C PRO A 57 5.12 13.80 2.01
N GLY A 58 5.93 14.74 1.57
CA GLY A 58 7.16 14.44 0.87
C GLY A 58 6.85 13.99 -0.55
N ARG A 59 7.34 12.82 -0.95
CA ARG A 59 6.94 12.23 -2.22
C ARG A 59 5.54 11.69 -2.09
N ASP A 60 4.64 12.09 -3.00
CA ASP A 60 3.28 11.58 -2.97
C ASP A 60 3.22 10.11 -3.39
N GLY A 61 2.04 9.51 -3.19
CA GLY A 61 1.89 8.08 -3.45
C GLY A 61 2.08 7.68 -4.90
N PHE A 62 1.74 8.55 -5.84
CA PHE A 62 1.99 8.27 -7.26
C PHE A 62 3.49 8.19 -7.54
N ALA A 63 4.27 9.13 -6.98
CA ALA A 63 5.72 9.13 -7.14
C ALA A 63 6.36 7.91 -6.49
N VAL A 64 5.90 7.51 -5.31
CA VAL A 64 6.38 6.31 -4.64
C VAL A 64 6.10 5.06 -5.48
N CYS A 65 4.89 4.94 -6.00
CA CYS A 65 4.51 3.84 -6.87
C CYS A 65 5.42 3.75 -8.10
N GLN A 66 5.69 4.88 -8.71
CA GLN A 66 6.55 4.97 -9.87
C GLN A 66 7.98 4.52 -9.56
N GLU A 67 8.51 4.94 -8.41
CA GLU A 67 9.84 4.51 -7.93
C GLU A 67 9.89 3.00 -7.71
N ILE A 68 8.86 2.43 -7.10
CA ILE A 68 8.81 0.97 -6.86
C ILE A 68 8.82 0.24 -8.19
N ARG A 69 7.99 0.64 -9.13
CA ARG A 69 7.88 -0.04 -10.41
C ARG A 69 9.10 0.17 -11.30
N GLY A 70 9.85 1.25 -11.07
CA GLY A 70 11.10 1.51 -11.79
C GLY A 70 12.28 0.69 -11.30
N ASN A 71 12.15 0.00 -10.18
CA ASN A 71 13.23 -0.79 -9.61
C ASN A 71 12.97 -2.29 -9.86
N PRO A 72 13.78 -2.95 -10.72
CA PRO A 72 13.57 -4.37 -11.03
C PRO A 72 13.61 -5.30 -9.81
N ALA A 73 14.36 -4.91 -8.76
CA ALA A 73 14.44 -5.72 -7.53
C ALA A 73 13.12 -5.74 -6.77
N TRP A 74 12.23 -4.77 -7.03
CA TRP A 74 10.96 -4.61 -6.32
C TRP A 74 9.75 -4.97 -7.17
N ARG A 75 9.94 -5.60 -8.31
CA ARG A 75 8.85 -5.85 -9.28
C ARG A 75 7.74 -6.75 -8.73
N ASN A 76 8.05 -7.55 -7.72
CA ASN A 76 7.06 -8.48 -7.15
C ASN A 76 6.27 -7.87 -5.98
N ILE A 77 6.59 -6.65 -5.56
CA ILE A 77 5.84 -5.98 -4.51
C ILE A 77 4.45 -5.63 -5.04
N ARG A 78 3.41 -6.04 -4.31
CA ARG A 78 2.04 -5.63 -4.63
C ARG A 78 1.81 -4.23 -4.11
N ILE A 79 1.09 -3.41 -4.88
CA ILE A 79 0.77 -2.04 -4.48
C ILE A 79 -0.74 -1.86 -4.50
N MET A 80 -1.30 -1.52 -3.33
CA MET A 80 -2.70 -1.11 -3.22
C MET A 80 -2.72 0.35 -2.78
N MET A 81 -3.30 1.21 -3.60
CA MET A 81 -3.52 2.59 -3.20
C MET A 81 -4.79 2.68 -2.37
N LEU A 82 -4.72 3.39 -1.25
CA LEU A 82 -5.82 3.54 -0.31
C LEU A 82 -5.90 5.01 0.09
N THR A 83 -6.83 5.76 -0.52
CA THR A 83 -6.80 7.20 -0.45
C THR A 83 -8.19 7.82 -0.49
N ALA A 84 -8.31 9.04 0.05
CA ALA A 84 -9.51 9.85 -0.09
C ALA A 84 -9.65 10.44 -1.50
N LYS A 85 -8.56 10.39 -2.30
CA LYS A 85 -8.53 10.99 -3.64
C LYS A 85 -9.15 10.03 -4.65
N GLY A 86 -10.49 10.06 -4.74
CA GLY A 86 -11.23 9.18 -5.62
C GLY A 86 -11.42 9.75 -7.02
N GLY A 87 -12.27 9.06 -7.78
CA GLY A 87 -12.62 9.43 -9.16
C GLY A 87 -11.86 8.61 -10.19
N ASP A 88 -12.47 8.48 -11.37
CA ASP A 88 -11.95 7.61 -12.43
C ASP A 88 -10.57 8.04 -12.92
N VAL A 89 -10.34 9.36 -13.04
CA VAL A 89 -9.06 9.88 -13.53
C VAL A 89 -7.93 9.50 -12.57
N GLN A 90 -8.14 9.67 -11.26
CA GLN A 90 -7.13 9.33 -10.27
C GLN A 90 -6.87 7.82 -10.22
N ARG A 91 -7.95 7.04 -10.29
CA ARG A 91 -7.84 5.59 -10.31
C ARG A 91 -7.05 5.10 -11.52
N GLU A 92 -7.38 5.62 -12.71
CA GLU A 92 -6.66 5.26 -13.93
C GLU A 92 -5.19 5.64 -13.85
N LYS A 93 -4.90 6.82 -13.29
CA LYS A 93 -3.52 7.26 -13.11
C LYS A 93 -2.74 6.28 -12.23
N GLY A 94 -3.30 5.91 -11.08
CA GLY A 94 -2.64 4.96 -10.17
C GLY A 94 -2.38 3.62 -10.83
N LEU A 95 -3.39 3.07 -11.51
CA LEU A 95 -3.25 1.79 -12.17
C LEU A 95 -2.25 1.85 -13.32
N SER A 96 -2.23 2.95 -14.09
CA SER A 96 -1.28 3.11 -15.20
C SER A 96 0.15 3.25 -14.71
N LEU A 97 0.37 3.76 -13.51
CA LEU A 97 1.70 3.86 -12.91
C LEU A 97 2.17 2.56 -12.28
N GLY A 98 1.32 1.54 -12.26
CA GLY A 98 1.70 0.21 -11.80
C GLY A 98 1.08 -0.25 -10.50
N ALA A 99 0.12 0.49 -9.93
CA ALA A 99 -0.63 0.00 -8.78
C ALA A 99 -1.48 -1.20 -9.20
N ASP A 100 -1.56 -2.19 -8.33
CA ASP A 100 -2.37 -3.38 -8.58
C ASP A 100 -3.84 -3.14 -8.28
N GLU A 101 -4.13 -2.32 -7.26
CA GLU A 101 -5.49 -1.92 -6.92
C GLU A 101 -5.53 -0.50 -6.40
N TYR A 102 -6.69 0.13 -6.51
CA TYR A 102 -6.94 1.50 -6.07
C TYR A 102 -8.25 1.52 -5.30
N VAL A 103 -8.20 1.79 -4.00
CA VAL A 103 -9.36 1.78 -3.11
C VAL A 103 -9.57 3.16 -2.53
N THR A 104 -10.80 3.66 -2.59
CA THR A 104 -11.15 4.99 -2.09
C THR A 104 -11.66 4.89 -0.65
N LYS A 105 -11.19 5.80 0.21
CA LYS A 105 -11.72 5.95 1.57
C LYS A 105 -13.09 6.65 1.50
N PRO A 106 -14.05 6.31 2.37
CA PRO A 106 -13.99 5.26 3.38
C PRO A 106 -14.14 3.87 2.76
N PHE A 107 -13.61 2.87 3.45
CA PHE A 107 -13.60 1.49 2.94
C PHE A 107 -14.16 0.54 4.00
N SER A 108 -14.61 -0.64 3.54
CA SER A 108 -15.01 -1.72 4.44
C SER A 108 -13.75 -2.47 4.88
N THR A 109 -13.56 -2.60 6.21
CA THR A 109 -12.39 -3.28 6.76
C THR A 109 -12.34 -4.75 6.36
N ARG A 110 -13.49 -5.41 6.36
CA ARG A 110 -13.58 -6.81 5.93
C ARG A 110 -13.20 -6.96 4.47
N ASP A 111 -13.73 -6.10 3.63
CA ASP A 111 -13.47 -6.13 2.19
C ASP A 111 -12.00 -5.88 1.90
N LEU A 112 -11.39 -4.93 2.62
CA LEU A 112 -9.98 -4.61 2.45
C LEU A 112 -9.08 -5.81 2.77
N VAL A 113 -9.33 -6.49 3.89
CA VAL A 113 -8.54 -7.66 4.28
C VAL A 113 -8.69 -8.77 3.25
N GLU A 114 -9.88 -9.00 2.75
CA GLU A 114 -10.11 -10.02 1.73
C GLU A 114 -9.39 -9.70 0.42
N ARG A 115 -9.42 -8.43 -0.01
CA ARG A 115 -8.69 -8.00 -1.20
C ARG A 115 -7.19 -8.21 -1.04
N ILE A 116 -6.65 -7.86 0.13
CA ILE A 116 -5.23 -8.05 0.41
C ILE A 116 -4.86 -9.53 0.36
N ARG A 117 -5.67 -10.38 0.96
CA ARG A 117 -5.41 -11.84 0.92
C ARG A 117 -5.39 -12.36 -0.50
N ARG A 118 -6.33 -11.91 -1.35
CA ARG A 118 -6.36 -12.33 -2.75
C ARG A 118 -5.13 -11.85 -3.51
N MET A 119 -4.70 -10.61 -3.26
CA MET A 119 -3.52 -10.06 -3.91
C MET A 119 -2.25 -10.81 -3.54
N LEU A 120 -2.20 -11.39 -2.34
CA LEU A 120 -1.02 -12.06 -1.83
C LEU A 120 -1.01 -13.57 -2.09
N GLN A 121 -2.06 -14.09 -2.71
CA GLN A 121 -2.07 -15.51 -3.09
C GLN A 121 -1.08 -15.77 -4.21
N PRO A 122 -0.40 -16.94 -4.18
CA PRO A 122 0.52 -17.27 -5.26
C PRO A 122 -0.19 -17.29 -6.60
N ARG A 123 0.49 -16.75 -7.61
CA ARG A 123 0.01 -16.82 -8.98
C ARG A 123 0.38 -18.19 -9.55
N THR A 124 -0.63 -18.91 -9.96
CA THR A 124 -0.44 -20.20 -10.63
C THR A 124 -0.75 -20.06 -12.10
#